data_9d55d5621d97adfbd7f515cf2029d2aa
#
_entry.id   9d55d5621d97adfbd7f515cf2029d2aa
#
_cell.length_a   1.000
_cell.length_b   1.000
_cell.length_c   1.000
_cell.angle_alpha   90.00
_cell.angle_beta   90.00
_cell.angle_gamma   90.00
#
_symmetry.space_group_name_H-M   'P 1'
#
loop_
_entity.id
_entity.type
_entity.pdbx_description
1 polymer ?
#
loop_
_entity_poly.entity_id
_entity_poly.type
_entity_poly.pdbx_seq_one_letter_code
_entity_poly.pdbx_strand_id
1 'polypeptide(L)'
;MNHRRFTVVRHGLALAMALAVAFGFRIVQARAQSSQTTEDNSGGKTSGSGTAVQYRTDFPLAAPADQNSDAIDKALPGAVNQGPLNAETWKRGPTDAPPPDAKIWNPVMIKMMNGEKVTGGTLFSSDSPETYCAMANAGYDFIWVEMQHDPRGWEQVARMFAACPHAKAVPGVRVADADEREIQHAVDIGALVVIVPTVRSVQQGIQARDWAFFPPLGDRSLGGGQAYSPAFWGNVPGGYRATINQNLVLIEMIETLPALMQAKQIAAIPGVTAIFAAASDLANRSGYRPGSPDFERLINIVHDAAISEHKRLCGPISWVNRPDFTCFQAGSEISAITRGVADELGPLKDTQGKPEVGPYAEKK
;
A
#
# COMPACT_ATOMS: atom_id res chain seq x y z
N MET A 1 -16.83 -72.07 12.94
CA MET A 1 -17.95 -71.95 13.92
C MET A 1 -17.97 -70.52 14.38
N ASN A 2 -19.18 -69.95 14.28
CA ASN A 2 -19.68 -68.65 14.75
C ASN A 2 -19.30 -67.38 13.99
N HIS A 3 -20.12 -67.13 12.97
CA HIS A 3 -20.51 -65.81 12.48
C HIS A 3 -21.28 -65.05 13.57
N ARG A 4 -20.92 -63.80 13.83
CA ARG A 4 -21.87 -62.83 14.36
C ARG A 4 -21.93 -61.62 13.42
N ARG A 5 -23.12 -61.49 12.79
CA ARG A 5 -23.54 -60.36 11.99
C ARG A 5 -23.76 -59.15 12.90
N PHE A 6 -23.21 -58.01 12.55
CA PHE A 6 -23.63 -56.72 13.11
C PHE A 6 -24.66 -56.08 12.16
N THR A 7 -25.90 -56.04 12.65
CA THR A 7 -27.02 -55.30 12.04
C THR A 7 -26.87 -53.86 12.52
N VAL A 8 -26.51 -52.93 11.61
CA VAL A 8 -26.48 -51.51 11.92
C VAL A 8 -27.88 -50.92 11.71
N VAL A 9 -28.36 -50.33 12.76
CA VAL A 9 -29.63 -49.63 12.90
C VAL A 9 -29.69 -48.42 11.96
N ARG A 10 -30.58 -48.49 10.99
CA ARG A 10 -30.98 -47.38 10.14
C ARG A 10 -32.22 -46.69 10.71
N HIS A 11 -32.13 -45.98 11.82
CA HIS A 11 -33.29 -45.23 12.37
C HIS A 11 -32.86 -43.97 13.17
N GLY A 12 -31.87 -43.24 12.73
CA GLY A 12 -31.43 -42.03 13.42
C GLY A 12 -31.42 -40.73 12.59
N LEU A 13 -31.74 -40.80 11.30
CA LEU A 13 -31.56 -39.60 10.44
C LEU A 13 -32.87 -38.95 9.96
N ALA A 14 -34.02 -39.41 10.39
CA ALA A 14 -35.32 -38.89 9.97
C ALA A 14 -35.95 -37.90 10.97
N LEU A 15 -35.39 -37.72 12.16
CA LEU A 15 -35.98 -36.86 13.20
C LEU A 15 -35.24 -35.51 13.39
N ALA A 16 -34.09 -35.32 12.76
CA ALA A 16 -33.34 -34.06 12.83
C ALA A 16 -33.70 -33.04 11.73
N MET A 17 -34.44 -33.43 10.70
CA MET A 17 -34.86 -32.52 9.64
C MET A 17 -36.28 -31.94 9.84
N ALA A 18 -37.07 -32.39 10.81
CA ALA A 18 -38.43 -31.90 11.04
C ALA A 18 -38.53 -30.77 12.08
N LEU A 19 -37.46 -30.42 12.77
CA LEU A 19 -37.42 -29.33 13.79
C LEU A 19 -36.75 -28.03 13.32
N ALA A 20 -36.19 -27.99 12.12
CA ALA A 20 -35.59 -26.79 11.54
C ALA A 20 -36.54 -25.92 10.71
N VAL A 21 -37.81 -26.33 10.54
CA VAL A 21 -38.79 -25.61 9.69
C VAL A 21 -39.82 -24.81 10.53
N ALA A 22 -39.75 -24.87 11.86
CA ALA A 22 -40.72 -24.21 12.74
C ALA A 22 -40.23 -22.92 13.41
N PHE A 23 -38.99 -22.45 13.17
CA PHE A 23 -38.58 -21.13 13.58
C PHE A 23 -38.66 -20.19 12.40
N GLY A 24 -39.80 -19.49 12.34
CA GLY A 24 -40.11 -18.55 11.30
C GLY A 24 -39.07 -17.47 11.12
N PHE A 25 -38.48 -17.41 9.95
CA PHE A 25 -37.83 -16.23 9.42
C PHE A 25 -38.87 -15.11 9.32
N ARG A 26 -38.95 -14.24 10.29
CA ARG A 26 -39.55 -12.93 10.08
C ARG A 26 -38.53 -12.08 9.30
N ILE A 27 -38.63 -12.15 8.00
CA ILE A 27 -38.02 -11.16 7.14
C ILE A 27 -38.80 -9.86 7.38
N VAL A 28 -38.16 -8.93 8.07
CA VAL A 28 -38.62 -7.54 8.07
C VAL A 28 -38.28 -6.98 6.70
N GLN A 29 -39.28 -6.99 5.82
CA GLN A 29 -39.22 -6.20 4.60
C GLN A 29 -39.24 -4.71 4.99
N ALA A 30 -38.09 -4.10 5.03
CA ALA A 30 -38.01 -2.65 4.95
C ALA A 30 -38.43 -2.25 3.53
N ARG A 31 -39.65 -1.79 3.38
CA ARG A 31 -40.12 -1.11 2.18
C ARG A 31 -39.30 0.19 2.05
N ALA A 32 -38.42 0.22 1.08
CA ALA A 32 -37.87 1.49 0.59
C ALA A 32 -39.05 2.24 -0.06
N GLN A 33 -39.60 3.22 0.63
CA GLN A 33 -40.43 4.24 0.01
C GLN A 33 -39.49 5.22 -0.70
N SER A 34 -39.48 5.13 -2.02
CA SER A 34 -38.99 6.22 -2.87
C SER A 34 -39.97 7.38 -2.72
N SER A 35 -39.62 8.39 -1.94
CA SER A 35 -40.31 9.68 -1.99
C SER A 35 -39.75 10.47 -3.17
N GLN A 36 -40.46 10.46 -4.27
CA GLN A 36 -40.39 11.56 -5.24
C GLN A 36 -40.91 12.82 -4.54
N THR A 37 -40.03 13.74 -4.23
CA THR A 37 -40.44 15.11 -3.87
C THR A 37 -40.57 15.91 -5.14
N THR A 38 -41.82 16.11 -5.55
CA THR A 38 -42.22 17.22 -6.42
C THR A 38 -41.95 18.53 -5.68
N GLU A 39 -41.25 19.43 -6.34
CA GLU A 39 -41.18 20.82 -5.94
C GLU A 39 -42.58 21.42 -5.83
N ASP A 40 -42.92 21.92 -4.66
CA ASP A 40 -44.02 22.84 -4.52
C ASP A 40 -43.58 24.05 -3.68
N ASN A 41 -43.65 25.19 -4.33
CA ASN A 41 -43.18 26.46 -3.88
C ASN A 41 -44.37 27.20 -3.27
N SER A 42 -44.54 27.12 -1.93
CA SER A 42 -45.43 28.05 -1.23
C SER A 42 -45.01 28.24 0.20
N GLY A 43 -44.81 29.49 0.56
CA GLY A 43 -44.39 29.93 1.86
C GLY A 43 -45.40 29.65 2.97
N GLY A 44 -44.91 29.19 4.09
CA GLY A 44 -45.67 29.06 5.33
C GLY A 44 -44.76 29.15 6.53
N LYS A 45 -44.86 30.23 7.29
CA LYS A 45 -44.21 30.41 8.60
C LYS A 45 -44.84 29.46 9.62
N THR A 46 -44.06 28.58 10.25
CA THR A 46 -44.43 28.02 11.56
C THR A 46 -43.22 28.06 12.49
N SER A 47 -43.39 28.72 13.60
CA SER A 47 -42.49 28.80 14.74
C SER A 47 -42.44 27.45 15.46
N GLY A 48 -41.27 26.85 15.54
CA GLY A 48 -40.97 25.70 16.39
C GLY A 48 -39.52 25.70 16.75
N SER A 49 -39.19 25.92 18.02
CA SER A 49 -37.83 25.92 18.56
C SER A 49 -37.25 24.51 18.58
N GLY A 50 -36.46 24.22 17.59
CA GLY A 50 -35.54 23.09 17.55
C GLY A 50 -34.43 23.48 16.62
N THR A 51 -33.21 23.66 17.12
CA THR A 51 -32.04 23.96 16.33
C THR A 51 -31.72 22.74 15.47
N ALA A 52 -32.39 22.66 14.31
CA ALA A 52 -31.93 21.79 13.24
C ALA A 52 -30.62 22.38 12.72
N VAL A 53 -29.53 21.61 12.82
CA VAL A 53 -28.28 21.91 12.16
C VAL A 53 -28.59 21.85 10.66
N GLN A 54 -28.78 23.01 10.04
CA GLN A 54 -28.84 23.12 8.59
C GLN A 54 -27.43 22.90 8.08
N TYR A 55 -27.21 21.73 7.52
CA TYR A 55 -26.05 21.55 6.66
C TYR A 55 -26.23 22.45 5.44
N ARG A 56 -25.38 23.45 5.32
CA ARG A 56 -25.30 24.25 4.12
C ARG A 56 -24.94 23.34 2.95
N THR A 57 -25.83 23.22 2.00
CA THR A 57 -25.57 22.48 0.74
C THR A 57 -24.91 23.35 -0.35
N ASP A 58 -24.80 24.66 -0.09
CA ASP A 58 -24.06 25.63 -0.87
C ASP A 58 -22.75 25.94 -0.15
N PHE A 59 -21.78 25.03 -0.26
CA PHE A 59 -20.39 25.41 -0.08
C PHE A 59 -20.03 26.28 -1.26
N PRO A 60 -19.86 27.59 -1.13
CA PRO A 60 -19.11 28.32 -2.12
C PRO A 60 -17.71 27.71 -2.09
N LEU A 61 -17.21 27.28 -3.21
CA LEU A 61 -15.81 26.83 -3.43
C LEU A 61 -14.79 27.92 -3.02
N ALA A 62 -15.26 29.10 -2.65
CA ALA A 62 -14.55 30.09 -1.88
C ALA A 62 -15.52 30.60 -0.80
N ALA A 63 -15.33 30.20 0.46
CA ALA A 63 -15.75 31.07 1.55
C ALA A 63 -15.20 32.46 1.22
N PRO A 64 -15.98 33.55 1.41
CA PRO A 64 -15.41 34.87 1.29
C PRO A 64 -14.16 34.90 2.16
N ALA A 65 -12.99 34.95 1.50
CA ALA A 65 -11.67 34.86 2.12
C ALA A 65 -11.46 35.90 3.21
N ASP A 66 -12.26 36.93 3.19
CA ASP A 66 -12.31 38.09 4.06
C ASP A 66 -12.88 37.81 5.48
N GLN A 67 -13.80 36.86 5.67
CA GLN A 67 -14.40 36.63 6.99
C GLN A 67 -13.51 35.80 7.93
N ASN A 68 -12.67 34.92 7.41
CA ASN A 68 -11.76 34.12 8.24
C ASN A 68 -10.41 34.80 8.47
N SER A 69 -9.89 35.58 7.51
CA SER A 69 -8.64 36.30 7.71
C SER A 69 -8.74 37.37 8.78
N ASP A 70 -9.82 38.17 8.76
CA ASP A 70 -10.08 39.19 9.78
C ASP A 70 -10.21 38.62 11.19
N ALA A 71 -10.78 37.43 11.32
CA ALA A 71 -10.92 36.77 12.63
C ALA A 71 -9.56 36.23 13.12
N ILE A 72 -8.73 35.70 12.22
CA ILE A 72 -7.39 35.24 12.55
C ILE A 72 -6.45 36.39 12.86
N ASP A 73 -6.49 37.47 12.08
CA ASP A 73 -5.65 38.65 12.28
C ASP A 73 -6.00 39.38 13.61
N LYS A 74 -7.29 39.40 14.01
CA LYS A 74 -7.73 39.94 15.26
C LYS A 74 -7.43 39.05 16.47
N ALA A 75 -7.46 37.72 16.27
CA ALA A 75 -7.22 36.76 17.35
C ALA A 75 -5.74 36.53 17.62
N LEU A 76 -4.86 36.69 16.59
CA LEU A 76 -3.43 36.41 16.67
C LEU A 76 -2.61 37.57 16.10
N PRO A 77 -2.48 38.69 16.85
CA PRO A 77 -1.65 39.81 16.41
C PRO A 77 -0.20 39.34 16.17
N GLY A 78 0.30 39.60 14.98
CA GLY A 78 1.63 39.17 14.57
C GLY A 78 1.67 37.81 13.85
N ALA A 79 0.51 37.27 13.45
CA ALA A 79 0.45 36.09 12.61
C ALA A 79 1.28 36.26 11.33
N VAL A 80 2.01 35.21 10.94
CA VAL A 80 2.92 35.24 9.78
C VAL A 80 2.14 35.33 8.45
N ASN A 81 0.93 34.77 8.44
CA ASN A 81 0.02 34.83 7.31
C ASN A 81 -1.00 35.93 7.56
N GLN A 82 -1.00 36.96 6.72
CA GLN A 82 -1.93 38.09 6.79
C GLN A 82 -2.66 38.23 5.45
N GLY A 83 -3.91 38.68 5.52
CA GLY A 83 -4.77 38.84 4.35
C GLY A 83 -5.57 37.57 4.00
N PRO A 84 -6.24 37.54 2.84
CA PRO A 84 -7.07 36.43 2.42
C PRO A 84 -6.33 35.11 2.39
N LEU A 85 -6.99 34.01 2.79
CA LEU A 85 -6.42 32.67 2.72
C LEU A 85 -6.02 32.33 1.26
N ASN A 86 -4.75 32.06 1.05
CA ASN A 86 -4.21 31.66 -0.23
C ASN A 86 -3.21 30.52 -0.03
N ALA A 87 -3.57 29.34 -0.51
CA ALA A 87 -2.76 28.12 -0.34
C ALA A 87 -1.38 28.23 -0.97
N GLU A 88 -1.22 29.00 -2.06
CA GLU A 88 0.04 29.18 -2.76
C GLU A 88 1.03 30.09 -2.01
N THR A 89 0.50 31.06 -1.27
CA THR A 89 1.30 32.04 -0.52
C THR A 89 1.35 31.76 0.98
N TRP A 90 0.60 30.77 1.45
CA TRP A 90 0.54 30.41 2.86
C TRP A 90 1.91 29.98 3.41
N LYS A 91 2.38 30.67 4.41
CA LYS A 91 3.62 30.34 5.11
C LYS A 91 3.33 29.34 6.22
N ARG A 92 3.88 28.15 6.10
CA ARG A 92 3.74 27.10 7.10
C ARG A 92 4.51 27.43 8.37
N GLY A 93 3.95 27.06 9.51
CA GLY A 93 4.57 27.27 10.80
C GLY A 93 5.79 26.36 11.04
N PRO A 94 6.57 26.65 12.09
CA PRO A 94 7.79 25.91 12.40
C PRO A 94 7.54 24.43 12.77
N THR A 95 6.33 24.06 13.17
CA THR A 95 5.96 22.68 13.49
C THR A 95 5.99 21.75 12.28
N ASP A 96 5.95 22.30 11.07
CA ASP A 96 6.04 21.54 9.83
C ASP A 96 7.46 21.32 9.35
N ALA A 97 8.43 22.04 9.91
CA ALA A 97 9.83 21.82 9.58
C ALA A 97 10.41 20.65 10.38
N PRO A 98 11.24 19.79 9.78
CA PRO A 98 11.97 18.80 10.54
C PRO A 98 12.90 19.48 11.54
N PRO A 99 13.18 18.87 12.71
CA PRO A 99 14.21 19.39 13.61
C PRO A 99 15.54 19.51 12.87
N PRO A 100 16.39 20.48 13.23
CA PRO A 100 17.70 20.68 12.58
C PRO A 100 18.61 19.44 12.66
N ASP A 101 18.39 18.57 13.63
CA ASP A 101 19.09 17.31 13.88
C ASP A 101 18.26 16.07 13.51
N ALA A 102 17.21 16.25 12.70
CA ALA A 102 16.37 15.14 12.25
C ALA A 102 17.21 14.02 11.63
N LYS A 103 17.07 12.81 12.16
CA LYS A 103 17.89 11.67 11.74
C LYS A 103 17.12 10.77 10.79
N ILE A 104 17.85 10.24 9.82
CA ILE A 104 17.38 9.12 9.01
C ILE A 104 17.56 7.85 9.84
N TRP A 105 16.46 7.17 10.12
CA TRP A 105 16.42 5.96 10.93
C TRP A 105 15.85 4.75 10.17
N ASN A 106 15.18 4.95 9.01
CA ASN A 106 14.72 3.86 8.16
C ASN A 106 15.95 3.21 7.46
N PRO A 107 16.25 1.94 7.73
CA PRO A 107 17.43 1.28 7.15
C PRO A 107 17.37 1.18 5.62
N VAL A 108 16.18 1.07 5.03
CA VAL A 108 16.02 1.07 3.56
C VAL A 108 16.39 2.44 2.99
N MET A 109 15.93 3.52 3.62
CA MET A 109 16.29 4.87 3.19
C MET A 109 17.80 5.09 3.29
N ILE A 110 18.44 4.66 4.39
CA ILE A 110 19.90 4.77 4.58
C ILE A 110 20.63 4.05 3.45
N LYS A 111 20.28 2.80 3.16
CA LYS A 111 20.88 2.02 2.05
C LYS A 111 20.68 2.70 0.71
N MET A 112 19.48 3.18 0.44
CA MET A 112 19.18 3.89 -0.81
C MET A 112 20.00 5.18 -0.94
N MET A 113 20.14 5.96 0.13
CA MET A 113 20.98 7.16 0.12
C MET A 113 22.45 6.84 -0.18
N ASN A 114 22.97 5.72 0.34
CA ASN A 114 24.33 5.27 0.12
C ASN A 114 24.54 4.63 -1.27
N GLY A 115 23.50 4.42 -2.06
CA GLY A 115 23.59 3.71 -3.34
C GLY A 115 23.75 2.20 -3.21
N GLU A 116 23.49 1.66 -2.03
CA GLU A 116 23.50 0.23 -1.77
C GLU A 116 22.29 -0.46 -2.40
N LYS A 117 22.43 -1.74 -2.70
CA LYS A 117 21.32 -2.55 -3.20
C LYS A 117 20.36 -2.89 -2.07
N VAL A 118 19.06 -2.72 -2.35
CA VAL A 118 17.95 -3.10 -1.46
C VAL A 118 17.01 -4.08 -2.15
N THR A 119 16.45 -5.00 -1.37
CA THR A 119 15.56 -6.05 -1.87
C THR A 119 14.25 -6.09 -1.08
N GLY A 120 13.14 -6.10 -1.80
CA GLY A 120 11.80 -6.33 -1.24
C GLY A 120 11.32 -7.75 -1.55
N GLY A 121 11.08 -8.55 -0.52
CA GLY A 121 10.42 -9.85 -0.66
C GLY A 121 8.92 -9.67 -0.90
N THR A 122 8.35 -10.24 -1.94
CA THR A 122 6.94 -10.04 -2.28
C THR A 122 6.05 -11.02 -1.52
N LEU A 123 5.11 -10.52 -0.73
CA LEU A 123 4.04 -11.31 -0.13
C LEU A 123 2.79 -11.17 -1.01
N PHE A 124 2.54 -12.18 -1.82
CA PHE A 124 1.57 -12.11 -2.91
C PHE A 124 0.24 -12.80 -2.59
N SER A 125 0.27 -14.01 -2.03
CA SER A 125 -0.93 -14.84 -1.89
C SER A 125 -1.28 -15.18 -0.45
N SER A 126 -0.34 -15.06 0.50
CA SER A 126 -0.57 -15.38 1.89
C SER A 126 -1.04 -14.16 2.67
N ASP A 127 -2.09 -14.32 3.45
CA ASP A 127 -2.57 -13.35 4.46
C ASP A 127 -2.19 -13.75 5.89
N SER A 128 -1.34 -14.80 6.04
CA SER A 128 -0.84 -15.25 7.34
C SER A 128 0.23 -14.30 7.90
N PRO A 129 0.04 -13.79 9.12
CA PRO A 129 1.06 -13.05 9.85
C PRO A 129 2.36 -13.85 10.06
N GLU A 130 2.27 -15.17 10.22
CA GLU A 130 3.43 -16.05 10.39
C GLU A 130 4.28 -16.10 9.12
N THR A 131 3.65 -16.18 7.94
CA THR A 131 4.35 -16.13 6.66
C THR A 131 5.04 -14.78 6.47
N TYR A 132 4.34 -13.68 6.77
CA TYR A 132 4.94 -12.35 6.74
C TYR A 132 6.17 -12.27 7.66
N CYS A 133 6.05 -12.71 8.92
CA CYS A 133 7.15 -12.67 9.88
C CYS A 133 8.33 -13.56 9.46
N ALA A 134 8.08 -14.73 8.91
CA ALA A 134 9.13 -15.61 8.38
C ALA A 134 9.91 -14.90 7.27
N MET A 135 9.23 -14.30 6.31
CA MET A 135 9.87 -13.54 5.23
C MET A 135 10.60 -12.30 5.76
N ALA A 136 9.98 -11.54 6.68
CA ALA A 136 10.55 -10.32 7.22
C ALA A 136 11.86 -10.55 8.01
N ASN A 137 12.10 -11.78 8.47
CA ASN A 137 13.33 -12.18 9.16
C ASN A 137 14.30 -13.00 8.28
N ALA A 138 13.93 -13.31 7.05
CA ALA A 138 14.74 -14.16 6.16
C ALA A 138 15.93 -13.44 5.50
N GLY A 139 15.96 -12.09 5.53
CA GLY A 139 17.09 -11.33 5.00
C GLY A 139 16.75 -10.28 3.93
N TYR A 140 15.48 -10.07 3.63
CA TYR A 140 15.04 -8.95 2.83
C TYR A 140 15.21 -7.62 3.58
N ASP A 141 15.35 -6.52 2.84
CA ASP A 141 15.42 -5.17 3.43
C ASP A 141 14.02 -4.64 3.78
N PHE A 142 13.03 -5.00 2.99
CA PHE A 142 11.62 -4.72 3.25
C PHE A 142 10.73 -5.86 2.75
N ILE A 143 9.52 -5.95 3.26
CA ILE A 143 8.50 -6.84 2.71
C ILE A 143 7.56 -5.99 1.85
N TRP A 144 7.40 -6.42 0.63
CA TRP A 144 6.47 -5.86 -0.34
C TRP A 144 5.14 -6.60 -0.23
N VAL A 145 4.24 -6.11 0.64
CA VAL A 145 2.88 -6.66 0.70
C VAL A 145 2.11 -6.19 -0.53
N GLU A 146 1.59 -7.14 -1.28
CA GLU A 146 0.91 -6.89 -2.53
C GLU A 146 -0.58 -6.63 -2.32
N MET A 147 -1.09 -5.49 -2.76
CA MET A 147 -2.52 -5.18 -2.68
C MET A 147 -3.15 -4.79 -4.03
N GLN A 148 -2.35 -4.65 -5.08
CA GLN A 148 -2.89 -4.33 -6.41
C GLN A 148 -3.56 -5.55 -7.06
N HIS A 149 -2.98 -6.73 -6.90
CA HIS A 149 -3.45 -7.96 -7.56
C HIS A 149 -3.98 -9.00 -6.57
N ASP A 150 -4.11 -8.62 -5.30
CA ASP A 150 -4.60 -9.48 -4.23
C ASP A 150 -5.80 -8.82 -3.56
N PRO A 151 -6.90 -9.56 -3.27
CA PRO A 151 -8.12 -8.99 -2.69
C PRO A 151 -8.04 -8.73 -1.18
N ARG A 152 -6.88 -8.82 -0.54
CA ARG A 152 -6.74 -8.58 0.91
C ARG A 152 -7.13 -7.17 1.32
N GLY A 153 -7.59 -7.04 2.56
CA GLY A 153 -7.95 -5.76 3.15
C GLY A 153 -6.86 -5.18 4.06
N TRP A 154 -6.96 -3.90 4.38
CA TRP A 154 -6.01 -3.17 5.23
C TRP A 154 -5.90 -3.76 6.64
N GLU A 155 -6.97 -4.33 7.18
CA GLU A 155 -6.95 -5.00 8.49
C GLU A 155 -6.01 -6.22 8.50
N GLN A 156 -5.99 -6.99 7.40
CA GLN A 156 -5.08 -8.14 7.28
C GLN A 156 -3.62 -7.66 7.23
N VAL A 157 -3.32 -6.62 6.47
CA VAL A 157 -1.96 -6.04 6.39
C VAL A 157 -1.52 -5.48 7.75
N ALA A 158 -2.41 -4.75 8.44
CA ALA A 158 -2.12 -4.22 9.77
C ALA A 158 -1.80 -5.34 10.79
N ARG A 159 -2.52 -6.47 10.72
CA ARG A 159 -2.23 -7.64 11.56
C ARG A 159 -0.87 -8.28 11.23
N MET A 160 -0.50 -8.34 9.96
CA MET A 160 0.83 -8.82 9.55
C MET A 160 1.95 -7.97 10.16
N PHE A 161 1.84 -6.65 10.03
CA PHE A 161 2.84 -5.74 10.60
C PHE A 161 2.92 -5.85 12.12
N ALA A 162 1.75 -5.91 12.79
CA ALA A 162 1.66 -6.02 14.24
C ALA A 162 2.23 -7.34 14.80
N ALA A 163 2.27 -8.40 14.00
CA ALA A 163 2.74 -9.71 14.45
C ALA A 163 4.26 -9.75 14.70
N CYS A 164 5.04 -8.93 14.01
CA CYS A 164 6.49 -8.88 14.20
C CYS A 164 7.04 -7.45 14.05
N PRO A 165 6.75 -6.57 15.01
CA PRO A 165 7.09 -5.14 14.93
C PRO A 165 8.60 -4.85 14.94
N HIS A 166 9.42 -5.83 15.32
CA HIS A 166 10.88 -5.73 15.37
C HIS A 166 11.56 -6.64 14.34
N ALA A 167 10.85 -7.00 13.27
CA ALA A 167 11.44 -7.75 12.17
C ALA A 167 12.62 -6.98 11.54
N LYS A 168 13.56 -7.73 10.92
CA LYS A 168 14.72 -7.13 10.26
C LYS A 168 14.34 -6.30 9.04
N ALA A 169 13.40 -6.81 8.25
CA ALA A 169 12.84 -6.08 7.11
C ALA A 169 11.81 -5.05 7.57
N VAL A 170 11.82 -3.86 6.98
CA VAL A 170 10.78 -2.86 7.26
C VAL A 170 9.48 -3.18 6.51
N PRO A 171 8.32 -2.76 7.05
CA PRO A 171 7.04 -2.90 6.36
C PRO A 171 6.99 -2.09 5.07
N GLY A 172 6.57 -2.74 3.99
CA GLY A 172 6.32 -2.09 2.70
C GLY A 172 5.02 -2.58 2.09
N VAL A 173 4.39 -1.75 1.30
CA VAL A 173 3.12 -2.07 0.61
C VAL A 173 3.18 -1.57 -0.82
N ARG A 174 2.80 -2.43 -1.78
CA ARG A 174 2.29 -1.94 -3.06
C ARG A 174 0.80 -1.69 -2.90
N VAL A 175 0.40 -0.44 -2.91
CA VAL A 175 -1.00 -0.04 -2.79
C VAL A 175 -1.82 -0.52 -3.99
N ALA A 176 -3.13 -0.58 -3.82
CA ALA A 176 -4.02 -1.05 -4.90
C ALA A 176 -4.03 -0.09 -6.09
N ASP A 177 -3.97 1.19 -5.84
CA ASP A 177 -3.94 2.25 -6.84
C ASP A 177 -3.29 3.53 -6.26
N ALA A 178 -3.00 4.51 -7.12
CA ALA A 178 -2.58 5.86 -6.76
C ALA A 178 -3.79 6.68 -6.26
N ASP A 179 -4.30 6.33 -5.11
CA ASP A 179 -5.48 6.90 -4.46
C ASP A 179 -5.16 7.35 -3.04
N GLU A 180 -5.76 8.45 -2.59
CA GLU A 180 -5.53 9.02 -1.26
C GLU A 180 -5.74 8.00 -0.15
N ARG A 181 -6.88 7.30 -0.21
CA ARG A 181 -7.25 6.31 0.80
C ARG A 181 -6.23 5.19 0.89
N GLU A 182 -5.79 4.68 -0.24
CA GLU A 182 -4.86 3.55 -0.29
C GLU A 182 -3.48 3.95 0.24
N ILE A 183 -2.96 5.10 -0.18
CA ILE A 183 -1.66 5.58 0.25
C ILE A 183 -1.68 5.98 1.73
N GLN A 184 -2.71 6.71 2.18
CA GLN A 184 -2.82 7.11 3.57
C GLN A 184 -2.96 5.90 4.50
N HIS A 185 -3.78 4.90 4.15
CA HIS A 185 -3.88 3.68 4.95
C HIS A 185 -2.54 2.96 5.07
N ALA A 186 -1.78 2.83 3.96
CA ALA A 186 -0.47 2.19 3.98
C ALA A 186 0.47 2.83 5.02
N VAL A 187 0.59 4.16 4.99
CA VAL A 187 1.49 4.86 5.92
C VAL A 187 0.92 4.92 7.34
N ASP A 188 -0.40 4.98 7.51
CA ASP A 188 -1.04 5.01 8.83
C ASP A 188 -0.92 3.69 9.59
N ILE A 189 -0.87 2.55 8.90
CA ILE A 189 -0.60 1.26 9.53
C ILE A 189 0.88 0.97 9.74
N GLY A 190 1.78 1.87 9.32
CA GLY A 190 3.21 1.78 9.64
C GLY A 190 4.12 1.38 8.48
N ALA A 191 3.66 1.39 7.24
CA ALA A 191 4.54 1.18 6.09
C ALA A 191 5.62 2.27 6.01
N LEU A 192 6.85 1.84 5.75
CA LEU A 192 8.02 2.72 5.52
C LEU A 192 8.48 2.68 4.06
N VAL A 193 7.95 1.77 3.26
CA VAL A 193 8.14 1.71 1.81
C VAL A 193 6.76 1.65 1.18
N VAL A 194 6.40 2.64 0.40
CA VAL A 194 5.14 2.69 -0.35
C VAL A 194 5.44 2.62 -1.84
N ILE A 195 4.88 1.64 -2.50
CA ILE A 195 5.01 1.43 -3.93
C ILE A 195 3.67 1.76 -4.58
N VAL A 196 3.68 2.73 -5.48
CA VAL A 196 2.49 3.22 -6.17
C VAL A 196 2.48 2.68 -7.60
N PRO A 197 1.55 1.78 -7.92
CA PRO A 197 1.43 1.20 -9.23
C PRO A 197 0.69 2.13 -10.19
N THR A 198 0.74 1.82 -11.46
CA THR A 198 -0.10 2.40 -12.53
C THR A 198 -0.13 3.93 -12.59
N VAL A 199 0.92 4.59 -12.14
CA VAL A 199 1.06 6.04 -12.36
C VAL A 199 0.95 6.33 -13.85
N ARG A 200 0.11 7.31 -14.24
CA ARG A 200 -0.21 7.61 -15.63
C ARG A 200 0.20 9.02 -16.05
N SER A 201 0.45 9.88 -15.08
CA SER A 201 0.78 11.28 -15.32
C SER A 201 1.59 11.88 -14.19
N VAL A 202 2.27 12.99 -14.46
CA VAL A 202 2.95 13.79 -13.44
C VAL A 202 1.98 14.23 -12.34
N GLN A 203 0.76 14.63 -12.70
CA GLN A 203 -0.25 15.06 -11.73
C GLN A 203 -0.61 13.94 -10.76
N GLN A 204 -0.79 12.72 -11.26
CA GLN A 204 -1.08 11.57 -10.38
C GLN A 204 0.11 11.24 -9.47
N GLY A 205 1.34 11.33 -9.96
CA GLY A 205 2.54 11.18 -9.12
C GLY A 205 2.64 12.25 -8.03
N ILE A 206 2.33 13.51 -8.36
CA ILE A 206 2.27 14.60 -7.37
C ILE A 206 1.21 14.31 -6.31
N GLN A 207 0.02 13.88 -6.71
CA GLN A 207 -1.04 13.50 -5.78
C GLN A 207 -0.63 12.34 -4.86
N ALA A 208 0.01 11.30 -5.42
CA ALA A 208 0.52 10.18 -4.63
C ALA A 208 1.54 10.66 -3.58
N ARG A 209 2.46 11.56 -3.96
CA ARG A 209 3.38 12.20 -3.03
C ARG A 209 2.63 13.02 -1.97
N ASP A 210 1.63 13.81 -2.34
CA ASP A 210 0.87 14.65 -1.41
C ASP A 210 0.19 13.82 -0.33
N TRP A 211 -0.37 12.68 -0.69
CA TRP A 211 -1.02 11.77 0.26
C TRP A 211 -0.07 10.94 1.12
N ALA A 212 1.17 10.76 0.67
CA ALA A 212 2.18 10.00 1.41
C ALA A 212 2.87 10.85 2.51
N PHE A 213 3.11 12.12 2.24
CA PHE A 213 3.94 12.97 3.09
C PHE A 213 3.14 14.05 3.79
N PHE A 214 3.55 14.36 5.01
CA PHE A 214 3.01 15.50 5.73
C PHE A 214 3.51 16.82 5.14
N PRO A 215 2.80 17.94 5.38
CA PRO A 215 3.33 19.27 5.10
C PRO A 215 4.74 19.47 5.70
N PRO A 216 5.63 20.24 5.05
CA PRO A 216 5.42 21.01 3.82
C PRO A 216 5.68 20.24 2.53
N LEU A 217 6.09 18.97 2.59
CA LEU A 217 6.43 18.18 1.41
C LEU A 217 5.19 17.67 0.68
N GLY A 218 4.17 17.28 1.42
CA GLY A 218 2.89 16.80 0.93
C GLY A 218 1.73 17.45 1.68
N ASP A 219 0.57 16.80 1.65
CA ASP A 219 -0.67 17.26 2.27
C ASP A 219 -1.40 16.13 3.04
N ARG A 220 -0.66 15.09 3.45
CA ARG A 220 -1.21 13.96 4.20
C ARG A 220 -1.95 14.42 5.43
N SER A 221 -3.18 13.94 5.60
CA SER A 221 -4.00 14.21 6.78
C SER A 221 -3.35 13.65 8.05
N LEU A 222 -3.36 14.45 9.12
CA LEU A 222 -2.95 14.03 10.45
C LEU A 222 -4.15 13.45 11.20
N GLY A 223 -4.32 12.14 11.16
CA GLY A 223 -5.38 11.45 11.88
C GLY A 223 -5.13 11.41 13.39
N GLY A 224 -6.15 11.81 14.18
CA GLY A 224 -6.07 11.83 15.65
C GLY A 224 -6.01 10.46 16.33
N GLY A 225 -6.22 9.38 15.59
CA GLY A 225 -6.24 8.03 16.10
C GLY A 225 -5.29 7.08 15.37
N GLN A 226 -4.23 7.57 14.78
CA GLN A 226 -3.20 6.75 14.13
C GLN A 226 -2.59 5.76 15.13
N ALA A 227 -3.29 4.65 15.36
CA ALA A 227 -2.93 3.71 16.41
C ALA A 227 -1.70 2.87 16.05
N TYR A 228 -1.45 2.68 14.77
CA TYR A 228 -0.43 1.75 14.31
C TYR A 228 0.93 2.40 14.09
N SER A 229 1.05 3.40 13.23
CA SER A 229 2.37 3.95 12.93
C SER A 229 3.07 4.60 14.14
N PRO A 230 2.41 5.33 15.04
CA PRO A 230 3.04 5.75 16.30
C PRO A 230 3.39 4.60 17.23
N ALA A 231 2.58 3.53 17.27
CA ALA A 231 2.88 2.35 18.08
C ALA A 231 4.16 1.65 17.62
N PHE A 232 4.39 1.57 16.29
CA PHE A 232 5.60 1.00 15.73
C PHE A 232 6.81 1.93 15.86
N TRP A 233 6.61 3.22 15.56
CA TRP A 233 7.68 4.19 15.33
C TRP A 233 7.71 5.31 16.37
N GLY A 234 6.99 5.15 17.50
CA GLY A 234 6.89 6.17 18.55
C GLY A 234 8.23 6.55 19.20
N ASN A 235 9.18 5.62 19.21
CA ASN A 235 10.50 5.80 19.83
C ASN A 235 11.63 6.02 18.82
N VAL A 236 11.33 6.38 17.57
CA VAL A 236 12.37 6.67 16.59
C VAL A 236 13.08 7.99 16.90
N PRO A 237 14.38 8.11 16.52
CA PRO A 237 15.14 9.33 16.76
C PRO A 237 14.49 10.57 16.15
N GLY A 238 14.23 11.59 16.95
CA GLY A 238 13.58 12.84 16.53
C GLY A 238 12.05 12.78 16.52
N GLY A 239 11.46 11.62 16.78
CA GLY A 239 10.01 11.39 16.80
C GLY A 239 9.42 11.15 15.40
N TYR A 240 8.36 10.37 15.35
CA TYR A 240 7.73 9.94 14.09
C TYR A 240 7.26 11.13 13.24
N ARG A 241 6.39 11.98 13.80
CA ARG A 241 5.76 13.09 13.05
C ARG A 241 6.78 14.06 12.44
N ALA A 242 7.82 14.36 13.17
CA ALA A 242 8.85 15.34 12.76
C ALA A 242 9.85 14.77 11.74
N THR A 243 9.98 13.45 11.63
CA THR A 243 11.05 12.83 10.83
C THR A 243 10.55 11.89 9.74
N ILE A 244 9.26 11.53 9.72
CA ILE A 244 8.75 10.54 8.75
C ILE A 244 8.93 10.98 7.30
N ASN A 245 8.82 12.28 7.00
CA ASN A 245 9.03 12.77 5.64
C ASN A 245 10.43 12.48 5.09
N GLN A 246 11.44 12.37 5.95
CA GLN A 246 12.80 12.01 5.58
C GLN A 246 13.04 10.48 5.58
N ASN A 247 12.12 9.73 6.14
CA ASN A 247 12.27 8.29 6.35
C ASN A 247 11.33 7.43 5.50
N LEU A 248 10.28 8.01 4.93
CA LEU A 248 9.35 7.29 4.05
C LEU A 248 9.95 7.14 2.65
N VAL A 249 10.07 5.91 2.19
CA VAL A 249 10.47 5.59 0.82
C VAL A 249 9.23 5.52 -0.06
N LEU A 250 9.12 6.45 -1.01
CA LEU A 250 8.08 6.46 -2.03
C LEU A 250 8.66 6.00 -3.36
N ILE A 251 8.08 4.93 -3.91
CA ILE A 251 8.46 4.35 -5.19
C ILE A 251 7.29 4.49 -6.15
N GLU A 252 7.48 5.16 -7.28
CA GLU A 252 6.48 5.25 -8.34
C GLU A 252 6.82 4.31 -9.49
N MET A 253 5.82 3.56 -9.96
CA MET A 253 6.00 2.58 -11.02
C MET A 253 5.72 3.21 -12.39
N ILE A 254 6.73 3.19 -13.25
CA ILE A 254 6.58 3.51 -14.68
C ILE A 254 6.27 2.21 -15.43
N GLU A 255 5.00 2.02 -15.71
CA GLU A 255 4.47 0.80 -16.32
C GLU A 255 3.38 1.07 -17.36
N THR A 256 3.01 2.32 -17.55
CA THR A 256 2.06 2.75 -18.57
C THR A 256 2.76 3.57 -19.65
N LEU A 257 2.28 3.52 -20.89
CA LEU A 257 2.88 4.30 -21.97
C LEU A 257 2.76 5.83 -21.74
N PRO A 258 1.63 6.35 -21.20
CA PRO A 258 1.55 7.75 -20.80
C PRO A 258 2.58 8.17 -19.74
N ALA A 259 2.82 7.32 -18.72
CA ALA A 259 3.85 7.59 -17.71
C ALA A 259 5.26 7.54 -18.31
N LEU A 260 5.51 6.58 -19.20
CA LEU A 260 6.80 6.47 -19.89
C LEU A 260 7.17 7.76 -20.62
N MET A 261 6.19 8.40 -21.29
CA MET A 261 6.38 9.67 -21.97
C MET A 261 6.66 10.84 -21.02
N GLN A 262 6.36 10.69 -19.74
CA GLN A 262 6.51 11.69 -18.69
C GLN A 262 7.49 11.21 -17.60
N ALA A 263 8.26 10.16 -17.86
CA ALA A 263 9.10 9.49 -16.87
C ALA A 263 10.06 10.45 -16.15
N LYS A 264 10.66 11.38 -16.90
CA LYS A 264 11.56 12.38 -16.33
C LYS A 264 10.86 13.33 -15.36
N GLN A 265 9.68 13.85 -15.76
CA GLN A 265 8.91 14.75 -14.93
C GLN A 265 8.37 14.04 -13.68
N ILE A 266 7.99 12.75 -13.79
CA ILE A 266 7.59 11.92 -12.64
C ILE A 266 8.80 11.70 -11.73
N ALA A 267 9.96 11.36 -12.27
CA ALA A 267 11.17 11.22 -11.50
C ALA A 267 11.59 12.52 -10.79
N ALA A 268 11.33 13.68 -11.40
CA ALA A 268 11.65 14.98 -10.82
C ALA A 268 10.78 15.38 -9.61
N ILE A 269 9.68 14.66 -9.32
CA ILE A 269 8.77 15.00 -8.21
C ILE A 269 9.53 14.96 -6.87
N PRO A 270 9.53 16.06 -6.10
CA PRO A 270 10.13 16.07 -4.76
C PRO A 270 9.44 15.05 -3.85
N GLY A 271 10.21 14.29 -3.07
CA GLY A 271 9.70 13.24 -2.19
C GLY A 271 9.68 11.84 -2.82
N VAL A 272 9.59 11.71 -4.14
CA VAL A 272 9.81 10.42 -4.82
C VAL A 272 11.25 9.98 -4.59
N THR A 273 11.42 8.80 -4.00
CA THR A 273 12.74 8.25 -3.66
C THR A 273 13.31 7.42 -4.81
N ALA A 274 12.44 6.65 -5.45
CA ALA A 274 12.84 5.73 -6.51
C ALA A 274 11.77 5.63 -7.61
N ILE A 275 12.22 5.24 -8.79
CA ILE A 275 11.37 4.90 -9.93
C ILE A 275 11.50 3.40 -10.21
N PHE A 276 10.37 2.72 -10.35
CA PHE A 276 10.34 1.30 -10.69
C PHE A 276 10.03 1.10 -12.17
N ALA A 277 10.97 0.49 -12.89
CA ALA A 277 10.75 0.07 -14.28
C ALA A 277 10.00 -1.28 -14.30
N ALA A 278 8.68 -1.23 -14.50
CA ALA A 278 7.81 -2.41 -14.41
C ALA A 278 7.82 -3.19 -15.74
N ALA A 279 8.79 -4.06 -15.88
CA ALA A 279 9.10 -4.78 -17.11
C ALA A 279 7.91 -5.53 -17.72
N SER A 280 7.14 -6.25 -16.89
CA SER A 280 6.01 -7.06 -17.36
C SER A 280 4.89 -6.21 -17.96
N ASP A 281 4.52 -5.13 -17.27
CA ASP A 281 3.48 -4.22 -17.71
C ASP A 281 3.89 -3.41 -18.93
N LEU A 282 5.13 -2.92 -18.98
CA LEU A 282 5.66 -2.24 -20.15
C LEU A 282 5.68 -3.16 -21.37
N ALA A 283 6.06 -4.44 -21.20
CA ALA A 283 6.00 -5.41 -22.28
C ALA A 283 4.56 -5.65 -22.74
N ASN A 284 3.65 -5.89 -21.80
CA ASN A 284 2.24 -6.14 -22.10
C ASN A 284 1.58 -4.95 -22.82
N ARG A 285 1.81 -3.74 -22.35
CA ARG A 285 1.17 -2.52 -22.88
C ARG A 285 1.79 -2.05 -24.20
N SER A 286 3.09 -2.28 -24.41
CA SER A 286 3.76 -1.93 -25.66
C SER A 286 3.66 -3.00 -26.75
N GLY A 287 3.42 -4.26 -26.35
CA GLY A 287 3.51 -5.43 -27.23
C GLY A 287 4.93 -5.84 -27.56
N TYR A 288 5.95 -5.18 -26.97
CA TYR A 288 7.34 -5.55 -27.21
C TYR A 288 7.78 -6.72 -26.33
N ARG A 289 8.51 -7.66 -26.93
CA ARG A 289 9.03 -8.81 -26.22
C ARG A 289 10.17 -8.37 -25.27
N PRO A 290 10.15 -8.78 -23.99
CA PRO A 290 11.26 -8.54 -23.07
C PRO A 290 12.61 -8.97 -23.67
N GLY A 291 13.62 -8.11 -23.55
CA GLY A 291 14.95 -8.31 -24.12
C GLY A 291 15.09 -7.99 -25.61
N SER A 292 14.01 -7.60 -26.30
CA SER A 292 14.14 -7.09 -27.66
C SER A 292 14.71 -5.65 -27.64
N PRO A 293 15.39 -5.21 -28.74
CA PRO A 293 15.90 -3.84 -28.81
C PRO A 293 14.84 -2.76 -28.56
N ASP A 294 13.60 -2.98 -29.02
CA ASP A 294 12.51 -2.07 -28.82
C ASP A 294 12.08 -1.99 -27.37
N PHE A 295 12.00 -3.13 -26.69
CA PHE A 295 11.72 -3.18 -25.26
C PHE A 295 12.84 -2.50 -24.44
N GLU A 296 14.10 -2.76 -24.76
CA GLU A 296 15.24 -2.16 -24.07
C GLU A 296 15.25 -0.63 -24.22
N ARG A 297 14.76 -0.08 -25.35
CA ARG A 297 14.57 1.37 -25.48
C ARG A 297 13.57 1.93 -24.47
N LEU A 298 12.48 1.21 -24.16
CA LEU A 298 11.53 1.63 -23.13
C LEU A 298 12.20 1.64 -21.74
N ILE A 299 12.96 0.62 -21.43
CA ILE A 299 13.69 0.54 -20.16
C ILE A 299 14.71 1.65 -20.04
N ASN A 300 15.43 1.98 -21.11
CA ASN A 300 16.40 3.06 -21.13
C ASN A 300 15.74 4.43 -20.89
N ILE A 301 14.52 4.67 -21.37
CA ILE A 301 13.78 5.90 -21.05
C ILE A 301 13.55 6.03 -19.55
N VAL A 302 13.13 4.94 -18.88
CA VAL A 302 12.92 4.93 -17.43
C VAL A 302 14.26 5.09 -16.68
N HIS A 303 15.29 4.40 -17.14
CA HIS A 303 16.65 4.49 -16.60
C HIS A 303 17.16 5.92 -16.63
N ASP A 304 17.19 6.52 -17.82
CA ASP A 304 17.74 7.86 -18.02
C ASP A 304 16.93 8.92 -17.25
N ALA A 305 15.62 8.76 -17.17
CA ALA A 305 14.75 9.59 -16.34
C ALA A 305 15.14 9.53 -14.86
N ALA A 306 15.28 8.34 -14.30
CA ALA A 306 15.63 8.16 -12.88
C ALA A 306 17.03 8.72 -12.59
N ILE A 307 18.02 8.37 -13.40
CA ILE A 307 19.40 8.80 -13.19
C ILE A 307 19.57 10.31 -13.35
N SER A 308 18.94 10.92 -14.37
CA SER A 308 19.04 12.38 -14.58
C SER A 308 18.45 13.19 -13.43
N GLU A 309 17.46 12.64 -12.72
CA GLU A 309 16.81 13.27 -11.56
C GLU A 309 17.34 12.74 -10.21
N HIS A 310 18.49 12.04 -10.22
CA HIS A 310 19.16 11.49 -9.04
C HIS A 310 18.27 10.57 -8.18
N LYS A 311 17.34 9.87 -8.81
CA LYS A 311 16.46 8.89 -8.15
C LYS A 311 17.08 7.50 -8.18
N ARG A 312 16.69 6.66 -7.23
CA ARG A 312 17.05 5.25 -7.26
C ARG A 312 16.21 4.54 -8.32
N LEU A 313 16.82 3.55 -8.97
CA LEU A 313 16.17 2.78 -10.01
C LEU A 313 15.87 1.38 -9.51
N CYS A 314 14.59 1.02 -9.56
CA CYS A 314 14.07 -0.27 -9.14
C CYS A 314 13.65 -1.13 -10.33
N GLY A 315 13.71 -2.44 -10.15
CA GLY A 315 13.27 -3.42 -11.14
C GLY A 315 13.12 -4.82 -10.55
N PRO A 316 12.83 -5.84 -11.37
CA PRO A 316 12.77 -7.21 -10.91
C PRO A 316 14.16 -7.70 -10.47
N ILE A 317 14.22 -8.64 -9.53
CA ILE A 317 15.49 -9.19 -9.00
C ILE A 317 16.37 -9.81 -10.10
N SER A 318 15.78 -10.27 -11.20
CA SER A 318 16.53 -10.76 -12.36
C SER A 318 17.45 -9.70 -13.00
N TRP A 319 17.23 -8.42 -12.67
CA TRP A 319 18.05 -7.29 -13.13
C TRP A 319 19.12 -6.86 -12.14
N VAL A 320 19.41 -7.66 -11.14
CA VAL A 320 20.40 -7.35 -10.08
C VAL A 320 21.78 -6.97 -10.62
N ASN A 321 22.14 -7.42 -11.83
CA ASN A 321 23.40 -7.13 -12.50
C ASN A 321 23.29 -6.04 -13.58
N ARG A 322 22.10 -5.43 -13.78
CA ARG A 322 21.99 -4.27 -14.68
C ARG A 322 22.64 -3.06 -14.03
N PRO A 323 23.36 -2.24 -14.81
CA PRO A 323 23.92 -0.98 -14.31
C PRO A 323 22.83 -0.10 -13.67
N ASP A 324 23.20 0.59 -12.61
CA ASP A 324 22.40 1.61 -11.90
C ASP A 324 21.11 1.11 -11.22
N PHE A 325 20.69 -0.13 -11.46
CA PHE A 325 19.59 -0.74 -10.71
C PHE A 325 20.07 -1.13 -9.32
N THR A 326 19.47 -0.51 -8.29
CA THR A 326 19.85 -0.69 -6.88
C THR A 326 18.68 -1.09 -5.98
N CYS A 327 17.46 -1.17 -6.51
CA CYS A 327 16.29 -1.59 -5.75
C CYS A 327 15.53 -2.70 -6.51
N PHE A 328 15.18 -3.79 -5.81
CA PHE A 328 14.70 -4.99 -6.48
C PHE A 328 13.46 -5.58 -5.83
N GLN A 329 12.47 -5.88 -6.66
CA GLN A 329 11.38 -6.77 -6.30
C GLN A 329 11.88 -8.22 -6.40
N ALA A 330 11.93 -8.91 -5.27
CA ALA A 330 12.25 -10.35 -5.21
C ALA A 330 11.01 -11.20 -5.48
N GLY A 331 11.21 -12.51 -5.57
CA GLY A 331 10.11 -13.46 -5.77
C GLY A 331 9.15 -13.52 -4.59
N SER A 332 7.97 -14.11 -4.85
CA SER A 332 6.93 -14.30 -3.84
C SER A 332 7.29 -15.38 -2.83
N GLU A 333 6.50 -15.44 -1.73
CA GLU A 333 6.55 -16.49 -0.73
C GLU A 333 6.42 -17.88 -1.36
N ILE A 334 5.55 -18.03 -2.35
CA ILE A 334 5.37 -19.32 -3.07
C ILE A 334 6.67 -19.73 -3.77
N SER A 335 7.31 -18.77 -4.45
CA SER A 335 8.58 -19.07 -5.12
C SER A 335 9.72 -19.33 -4.13
N ALA A 336 9.70 -18.69 -2.96
CA ALA A 336 10.66 -18.93 -1.89
C ALA A 336 10.50 -20.34 -1.29
N ILE A 337 9.26 -20.74 -1.00
CA ILE A 337 8.92 -22.10 -0.52
C ILE A 337 9.37 -23.14 -1.55
N THR A 338 9.03 -22.95 -2.83
CA THR A 338 9.38 -23.91 -3.89
C THR A 338 10.89 -24.09 -4.01
N ARG A 339 11.67 -22.99 -3.93
CA ARG A 339 13.14 -23.08 -3.93
C ARG A 339 13.66 -23.77 -2.68
N GLY A 340 13.14 -23.40 -1.50
CA GLY A 340 13.55 -24.02 -0.23
C GLY A 340 13.34 -25.53 -0.24
N VAL A 341 12.20 -26.01 -0.70
CA VAL A 341 11.92 -27.44 -0.86
C VAL A 341 12.86 -28.08 -1.88
N ALA A 342 13.12 -27.41 -3.00
CA ALA A 342 14.05 -27.94 -4.00
C ALA A 342 15.48 -28.07 -3.47
N ASP A 343 15.93 -27.09 -2.68
CA ASP A 343 17.24 -27.11 -2.03
C ASP A 343 17.30 -28.21 -0.95
N GLU A 344 16.26 -28.37 -0.13
CA GLU A 344 16.16 -29.41 0.88
C GLU A 344 16.21 -30.82 0.28
N LEU A 345 15.53 -31.02 -0.86
CA LEU A 345 15.49 -32.30 -1.57
C LEU A 345 16.68 -32.51 -2.51
N GLY A 346 17.48 -31.50 -2.81
CA GLY A 346 18.63 -31.57 -3.70
C GLY A 346 19.59 -32.72 -3.36
N PRO A 347 20.07 -32.83 -2.10
CA PRO A 347 20.96 -33.91 -1.70
C PRO A 347 20.36 -35.32 -1.89
N LEU A 348 19.05 -35.45 -1.74
CA LEU A 348 18.37 -36.74 -1.97
C LEU A 348 18.29 -37.11 -3.44
N LYS A 349 18.16 -36.14 -4.33
CA LYS A 349 18.15 -36.36 -5.78
C LYS A 349 19.53 -36.83 -6.29
N ASP A 350 20.58 -36.26 -5.74
CA ASP A 350 21.97 -36.61 -6.13
C ASP A 350 22.38 -37.99 -5.61
N THR A 351 21.75 -38.44 -4.48
CA THR A 351 22.00 -39.79 -3.93
C THR A 351 21.09 -40.86 -4.50
N GLN A 352 20.05 -40.49 -5.24
CA GLN A 352 19.25 -41.44 -6.01
C GLN A 352 20.04 -41.87 -7.26
N GLY A 353 21.00 -42.73 -7.05
CA GLY A 353 21.42 -43.67 -8.11
C GLY A 353 20.17 -44.29 -8.71
N LYS A 354 20.29 -44.91 -9.92
CA LYS A 354 19.15 -45.56 -10.60
C LYS A 354 18.26 -46.24 -9.58
N PRO A 355 16.95 -45.95 -9.57
CA PRO A 355 16.04 -46.46 -8.53
C PRO A 355 16.26 -47.96 -8.42
N GLU A 356 16.76 -48.39 -7.28
CA GLU A 356 16.68 -49.81 -6.96
C GLU A 356 15.21 -50.17 -7.01
N VAL A 357 14.91 -51.15 -7.83
CA VAL A 357 13.54 -51.63 -7.99
C VAL A 357 13.07 -52.09 -6.60
N GLY A 358 12.24 -51.29 -5.93
CA GLY A 358 11.74 -51.58 -4.61
C GLY A 358 10.98 -52.92 -4.60
N PRO A 359 10.77 -53.55 -3.43
CA PRO A 359 10.16 -54.88 -3.31
C PRO A 359 8.74 -54.98 -3.90
N TYR A 360 8.16 -53.86 -4.29
CA TYR A 360 6.82 -53.77 -4.89
C TYR A 360 6.83 -53.50 -6.41
N ALA A 361 7.99 -53.44 -7.04
CA ALA A 361 8.03 -53.35 -8.48
C ALA A 361 7.56 -54.69 -9.07
N GLU A 362 6.45 -54.68 -9.76
CA GLU A 362 5.96 -55.87 -10.48
C GLU A 362 7.06 -56.34 -11.45
N LYS A 363 7.48 -57.59 -11.27
CA LYS A 363 8.31 -58.27 -12.24
C LYS A 363 7.48 -58.40 -13.54
N LYS A 364 7.81 -57.60 -14.56
CA LYS A 364 7.29 -57.80 -15.89
C LYS A 364 7.93 -59.06 -16.51
#